data_bd5877c21f994aa8e9d066862425f1c3
#
_entry.id   bd5877c21f994aa8e9d066862425f1c3
#
_cell.length_a   1.000
_cell.length_b   1.000
_cell.length_c   1.000
_cell.angle_alpha   90.00
_cell.angle_beta   90.00
_cell.angle_gamma   90.00
#
_symmetry.space_group_name_H-M   'P 1'
#
loop_
_entity.id
_entity.type
_entity.pdbx_description
1 polymer ?
#
loop_
_entity_poly.entity_id
_entity_poly.type
_entity_poly.pdbx_seq_one_letter_code
_entity_poly.pdbx_strand_id
1 'polypeptide(L)'
;MASTVLLATVSGSAQRAWINHLIQAVVTASLISMALAWSSRAAARRRYRTKGTPQRPLLAYPLWTVGLGLGCIVLFSACTWFAGQAPAARGGPKAALVFLVFVLLGVALVVSCLAESFVVDAAGIERLRFGRCRAIPWGDIARVSFPWGGPGIRLESRRGVRFEVAEMVNGFGVLCDALLLHVADGFRVVPQASMEVLRGSSLE
;
A
#
# COMPACT_ATOMS: atom_id res chain seq x y z
N MET A 1 47.55 -26.95 3.35
CA MET A 1 47.11 -25.54 3.25
C MET A 1 46.39 -25.22 1.96
N ALA A 2 46.71 -25.77 0.80
CA ALA A 2 46.00 -25.48 -0.47
C ALA A 2 44.53 -25.92 -0.50
N SER A 3 44.19 -27.07 0.10
CA SER A 3 42.81 -27.60 0.10
C SER A 3 41.79 -26.74 0.86
N THR A 4 42.21 -26.07 1.93
CA THR A 4 41.33 -25.19 2.74
C THR A 4 41.00 -23.89 2.01
N VAL A 5 41.89 -23.36 1.20
CA VAL A 5 41.70 -22.17 0.41
C VAL A 5 40.70 -22.45 -0.74
N LEU A 6 40.80 -23.63 -1.36
CA LEU A 6 39.93 -24.03 -2.46
C LEU A 6 38.47 -24.22 -2.01
N LEU A 7 38.24 -24.81 -0.84
CA LEU A 7 36.91 -24.95 -0.26
C LEU A 7 36.28 -23.61 0.11
N ALA A 8 37.06 -22.66 0.61
CA ALA A 8 36.55 -21.30 0.94
C ALA A 8 36.17 -20.50 -0.30
N THR A 9 36.87 -20.65 -1.43
CA THR A 9 36.57 -19.97 -2.68
C THR A 9 35.31 -20.54 -3.36
N VAL A 10 35.11 -21.86 -3.34
CA VAL A 10 33.91 -22.53 -3.88
C VAL A 10 32.68 -22.14 -3.07
N SER A 11 32.77 -22.07 -1.74
CA SER A 11 31.68 -21.59 -0.88
C SER A 11 31.30 -20.15 -1.20
N GLY A 12 32.24 -19.26 -1.43
CA GLY A 12 31.98 -17.85 -1.74
C GLY A 12 31.33 -17.64 -3.11
N SER A 13 31.65 -18.45 -4.11
CA SER A 13 31.04 -18.37 -5.43
C SER A 13 29.58 -18.85 -5.45
N ALA A 14 29.31 -19.96 -4.77
CA ALA A 14 27.95 -20.48 -4.63
C ALA A 14 27.02 -19.52 -3.87
N GLN A 15 27.54 -18.88 -2.81
CA GLN A 15 26.79 -17.89 -2.04
C GLN A 15 26.46 -16.64 -2.86
N ARG A 16 27.39 -16.15 -3.70
CA ARG A 16 27.11 -15.01 -4.59
C ARG A 16 26.08 -15.35 -5.66
N ALA A 17 26.16 -16.54 -6.26
CA ALA A 17 25.20 -17.00 -7.24
C ALA A 17 23.79 -17.05 -6.64
N TRP A 18 23.64 -17.58 -5.44
CA TRP A 18 22.35 -17.65 -4.75
C TRP A 18 21.76 -16.24 -4.48
N ILE A 19 22.56 -15.28 -3.98
CA ILE A 19 22.12 -13.91 -3.75
C ILE A 19 21.65 -13.26 -5.06
N ASN A 20 22.38 -13.44 -6.15
CA ASN A 20 22.01 -12.89 -7.45
C ASN A 20 20.68 -13.46 -7.95
N HIS A 21 20.44 -14.77 -7.82
CA HIS A 21 19.18 -15.39 -8.16
C HIS A 21 18.03 -14.88 -7.31
N LEU A 22 18.28 -14.69 -6.01
CA LEU A 22 17.26 -14.16 -5.10
C LEU A 22 16.89 -12.70 -5.43
N ILE A 23 17.87 -11.85 -5.72
CA ILE A 23 17.65 -10.47 -6.18
C ILE A 23 16.83 -10.48 -7.48
N GLN A 24 17.23 -11.29 -8.45
CA GLN A 24 16.55 -11.39 -9.74
C GLN A 24 15.09 -11.87 -9.56
N ALA A 25 14.85 -12.86 -8.72
CA ALA A 25 13.51 -13.34 -8.43
C ALA A 25 12.64 -12.25 -7.77
N VAL A 26 13.18 -11.51 -6.79
CA VAL A 26 12.48 -10.40 -6.14
C VAL A 26 12.16 -9.28 -7.12
N VAL A 27 13.12 -8.88 -7.97
CA VAL A 27 12.90 -7.83 -8.98
C VAL A 27 11.81 -8.27 -9.96
N THR A 28 11.88 -9.49 -10.47
CA THR A 28 10.88 -10.04 -11.41
C THR A 28 9.49 -10.10 -10.79
N ALA A 29 9.37 -10.64 -9.57
CA ALA A 29 8.10 -10.70 -8.84
C ALA A 29 7.53 -9.30 -8.56
N SER A 30 8.40 -8.32 -8.26
CA SER A 30 8.02 -6.92 -8.04
C SER A 30 7.45 -6.28 -9.29
N LEU A 31 8.11 -6.47 -10.45
CA LEU A 31 7.64 -5.94 -11.73
C LEU A 31 6.29 -6.53 -12.13
N ILE A 32 6.12 -7.84 -11.96
CA ILE A 32 4.84 -8.51 -12.23
C ILE A 32 3.74 -7.97 -11.31
N SER A 33 4.01 -7.84 -10.02
CA SER A 33 3.05 -7.32 -9.04
C SER A 33 2.66 -5.88 -9.35
N MET A 34 3.61 -5.03 -9.74
CA MET A 34 3.35 -3.65 -10.17
C MET A 34 2.50 -3.60 -11.45
N ALA A 35 2.81 -4.42 -12.45
CA ALA A 35 2.04 -4.48 -13.69
C ALA A 35 0.59 -4.92 -13.43
N LEU A 36 0.37 -5.92 -12.57
CA LEU A 36 -0.95 -6.36 -12.15
C LEU A 36 -1.71 -5.27 -11.38
N ALA A 37 -1.05 -4.58 -10.44
CA ALA A 37 -1.66 -3.49 -9.68
C ALA A 37 -2.01 -2.31 -10.59
N TRP A 38 -1.14 -1.96 -11.55
CA TRP A 38 -1.40 -0.91 -12.53
C TRP A 38 -2.57 -1.26 -13.44
N SER A 39 -2.63 -2.50 -13.96
CA SER A 39 -3.73 -2.96 -14.81
C SER A 39 -5.06 -2.96 -14.07
N SER A 40 -5.07 -3.37 -12.79
CA SER A 40 -6.28 -3.33 -11.95
C SER A 40 -6.77 -1.90 -11.73
N ARG A 41 -5.85 -0.94 -11.50
CA ARG A 41 -6.17 0.49 -11.36
C ARG A 41 -6.70 1.09 -12.67
N ALA A 42 -6.09 0.74 -13.80
CA ALA A 42 -6.56 1.17 -15.11
C ALA A 42 -7.96 0.62 -15.44
N ALA A 43 -8.22 -0.65 -15.12
CA ALA A 43 -9.53 -1.26 -15.27
C ALA A 43 -10.59 -0.59 -14.37
N ALA A 44 -10.24 -0.27 -13.11
CA ALA A 44 -11.10 0.48 -12.21
C ALA A 44 -11.47 1.85 -12.79
N ARG A 45 -10.47 2.63 -13.22
CA ARG A 45 -10.70 3.95 -13.84
C ARG A 45 -11.60 3.86 -15.07
N ARG A 46 -11.41 2.88 -15.94
CA ARG A 46 -12.28 2.65 -17.12
C ARG A 46 -13.71 2.35 -16.71
N ARG A 47 -13.93 1.46 -15.74
CA ARG A 47 -15.25 1.07 -15.25
C ARG A 47 -16.06 2.26 -14.71
N TYR A 48 -15.41 3.19 -14.01
CA TYR A 48 -16.07 4.37 -13.45
C TYR A 48 -16.22 5.51 -14.45
N ARG A 49 -15.30 5.64 -15.42
CA ARG A 49 -15.43 6.63 -16.49
C ARG A 49 -16.57 6.33 -17.46
N THR A 50 -16.86 5.05 -17.74
CA THR A 50 -17.93 4.64 -18.66
C THR A 50 -19.33 4.74 -18.06
N LYS A 51 -19.48 4.79 -16.74
CA LYS A 51 -20.79 4.93 -16.08
C LYS A 51 -21.31 6.37 -15.99
N GLY A 52 -20.61 7.34 -16.60
CA GLY A 52 -21.14 8.65 -17.02
C GLY A 52 -21.71 9.59 -15.94
N THR A 53 -21.51 9.33 -14.65
CA THR A 53 -21.97 10.22 -13.59
C THR A 53 -20.79 11.04 -13.04
N PRO A 54 -20.81 12.39 -13.20
CA PRO A 54 -19.73 13.26 -12.71
C PRO A 54 -19.59 13.30 -11.17
N GLN A 55 -20.46 12.59 -10.45
CA GLN A 55 -20.60 12.67 -8.99
C GLN A 55 -19.97 11.50 -8.21
N ARG A 56 -19.09 10.71 -8.83
CA ARG A 56 -18.44 9.57 -8.14
C ARG A 56 -16.94 9.80 -8.01
N PRO A 57 -16.47 10.52 -6.99
CA PRO A 57 -15.04 10.74 -6.79
C PRO A 57 -14.34 9.41 -6.54
N LEU A 58 -13.28 9.18 -7.31
CA LEU A 58 -12.36 8.05 -7.12
C LEU A 58 -11.25 8.48 -6.18
N LEU A 59 -11.29 7.99 -4.95
CA LEU A 59 -10.25 8.21 -3.96
C LEU A 59 -9.10 7.22 -4.22
N ALA A 60 -7.92 7.74 -4.42
CA ALA A 60 -6.74 6.94 -4.69
C ALA A 60 -5.50 7.57 -4.06
N TYR A 61 -4.51 6.74 -3.74
CA TYR A 61 -3.24 7.25 -3.24
C TYR A 61 -2.57 8.19 -4.25
N PRO A 62 -1.96 9.29 -3.78
CA PRO A 62 -1.25 10.23 -4.64
C PRO A 62 -0.05 9.57 -5.31
N LEU A 63 0.32 10.05 -6.51
CA LEU A 63 1.40 9.45 -7.28
C LEU A 63 2.78 9.60 -6.61
N TRP A 64 2.95 10.62 -5.75
CA TRP A 64 4.22 10.79 -5.03
C TRP A 64 4.50 9.66 -4.03
N THR A 65 3.49 9.05 -3.40
CA THR A 65 3.65 7.87 -2.54
C THR A 65 4.14 6.66 -3.33
N VAL A 66 3.64 6.50 -4.56
CA VAL A 66 4.15 5.48 -5.49
C VAL A 66 5.60 5.78 -5.87
N GLY A 67 5.91 7.06 -6.16
CA GLY A 67 7.27 7.52 -6.46
C GLY A 67 8.24 7.26 -5.30
N LEU A 68 7.82 7.53 -4.07
CA LEU A 68 8.61 7.24 -2.88
C LEU A 68 8.91 5.74 -2.75
N GLY A 69 7.89 4.90 -2.89
CA GLY A 69 8.06 3.44 -2.86
C GLY A 69 9.01 2.93 -3.93
N LEU A 70 8.92 3.45 -5.18
CA LEU A 70 9.84 3.13 -6.26
C LEU A 70 11.27 3.59 -5.95
N GLY A 71 11.45 4.80 -5.40
CA GLY A 71 12.75 5.30 -4.96
C GLY A 71 13.38 4.40 -3.90
N CYS A 72 12.62 3.96 -2.92
CA CYS A 72 13.07 2.98 -1.92
C CYS A 72 13.51 1.66 -2.57
N ILE A 73 12.73 1.12 -3.51
CA ILE A 73 13.06 -0.12 -4.22
C ILE A 73 14.41 0.03 -4.93
N VAL A 74 14.60 1.11 -5.70
CA VAL A 74 15.84 1.34 -6.46
C VAL A 74 17.04 1.49 -5.52
N LEU A 75 16.91 2.36 -4.50
CA LEU A 75 17.97 2.63 -3.54
C LEU A 75 18.41 1.36 -2.80
N PHE A 76 17.45 0.65 -2.19
CA PHE A 76 17.78 -0.54 -1.40
C PHE A 76 18.18 -1.74 -2.26
N SER A 77 17.74 -1.82 -3.53
CA SER A 77 18.26 -2.81 -4.48
C SER A 77 19.73 -2.55 -4.80
N ALA A 78 20.12 -1.30 -5.02
CA ALA A 78 21.53 -0.94 -5.19
C ALA A 78 22.35 -1.26 -3.93
N CYS A 79 21.88 -0.90 -2.74
CA CYS A 79 22.53 -1.25 -1.47
C CYS A 79 22.67 -2.78 -1.29
N THR A 80 21.64 -3.55 -1.66
CA THR A 80 21.67 -5.02 -1.60
C THR A 80 22.73 -5.57 -2.54
N TRP A 81 22.83 -5.03 -3.74
CA TRP A 81 23.84 -5.41 -4.72
C TRP A 81 25.25 -5.15 -4.18
N PHE A 82 25.54 -3.92 -3.74
CA PHE A 82 26.87 -3.56 -3.20
C PHE A 82 27.22 -4.36 -1.95
N ALA A 83 26.27 -4.55 -1.03
CA ALA A 83 26.49 -5.38 0.15
C ALA A 83 26.80 -6.85 -0.21
N GLY A 84 26.11 -7.39 -1.23
CA GLY A 84 26.37 -8.75 -1.71
C GLY A 84 27.75 -8.96 -2.31
N GLN A 85 28.40 -7.89 -2.80
CA GLN A 85 29.78 -7.94 -3.30
C GLN A 85 30.83 -7.89 -2.18
N ALA A 86 30.46 -7.44 -0.98
CA ALA A 86 31.38 -7.34 0.13
C ALA A 86 31.77 -8.73 0.67
N PRO A 87 33.02 -8.89 1.17
CA PRO A 87 33.48 -10.15 1.75
C PRO A 87 32.60 -10.60 2.92
N ALA A 88 32.39 -11.91 3.05
CA ALA A 88 31.58 -12.49 4.13
C ALA A 88 32.15 -12.15 5.52
N ALA A 89 33.48 -12.06 5.65
CA ALA A 89 34.16 -11.64 6.87
C ALA A 89 33.78 -10.22 7.34
N ARG A 90 33.31 -9.35 6.44
CA ARG A 90 32.80 -8.00 6.74
C ARG A 90 31.28 -7.94 6.88
N GLY A 91 30.60 -9.07 6.95
CA GLY A 91 29.15 -9.14 7.13
C GLY A 91 28.31 -8.79 5.90
N GLY A 92 28.90 -8.71 4.70
CA GLY A 92 28.23 -8.35 3.46
C GLY A 92 26.91 -9.09 3.19
N PRO A 93 26.85 -10.42 3.27
CA PRO A 93 25.62 -11.18 3.05
C PRO A 93 24.51 -10.86 4.06
N LYS A 94 24.86 -10.60 5.32
CA LYS A 94 23.88 -10.21 6.36
C LYS A 94 23.29 -8.84 6.07
N ALA A 95 24.12 -7.88 5.67
CA ALA A 95 23.68 -6.55 5.27
C ALA A 95 22.78 -6.62 4.02
N ALA A 96 23.13 -7.46 3.03
CA ALA A 96 22.31 -7.67 1.84
C ALA A 96 20.90 -8.17 2.18
N LEU A 97 20.76 -9.10 3.13
CA LEU A 97 19.46 -9.59 3.59
C LEU A 97 18.62 -8.48 4.25
N VAL A 98 19.24 -7.62 5.05
CA VAL A 98 18.55 -6.48 5.68
C VAL A 98 18.03 -5.53 4.61
N PHE A 99 18.84 -5.15 3.63
CA PHE A 99 18.40 -4.28 2.55
C PHE A 99 17.30 -4.92 1.69
N LEU A 100 17.34 -6.24 1.48
CA LEU A 100 16.31 -6.97 0.77
C LEU A 100 14.93 -6.84 1.46
N VAL A 101 14.87 -6.85 2.80
CA VAL A 101 13.63 -6.60 3.54
C VAL A 101 13.05 -5.23 3.19
N PHE A 102 13.88 -4.19 3.11
CA PHE A 102 13.42 -2.85 2.72
C PHE A 102 12.94 -2.79 1.26
N VAL A 103 13.56 -3.55 0.35
CA VAL A 103 13.04 -3.70 -1.02
C VAL A 103 11.63 -4.30 -1.00
N LEU A 104 11.42 -5.37 -0.24
CA LEU A 104 10.10 -6.01 -0.11
C LEU A 104 9.06 -5.08 0.49
N LEU A 105 9.43 -4.29 1.51
CA LEU A 105 8.55 -3.28 2.08
C LEU A 105 8.19 -2.19 1.06
N GLY A 106 9.15 -1.72 0.27
CA GLY A 106 8.90 -0.77 -0.82
C GLY A 106 7.94 -1.33 -1.87
N VAL A 107 8.12 -2.59 -2.26
CA VAL A 107 7.19 -3.29 -3.19
C VAL A 107 5.80 -3.39 -2.59
N ALA A 108 5.67 -3.81 -1.34
CA ALA A 108 4.39 -3.93 -0.65
C ALA A 108 3.67 -2.56 -0.60
N LEU A 109 4.40 -1.48 -0.35
CA LEU A 109 3.87 -0.12 -0.36
C LEU A 109 3.32 0.25 -1.75
N VAL A 110 4.13 0.09 -2.80
CA VAL A 110 3.72 0.43 -4.18
C VAL A 110 2.51 -0.39 -4.60
N VAL A 111 2.54 -1.70 -4.37
CA VAL A 111 1.43 -2.60 -4.71
C VAL A 111 0.16 -2.20 -3.96
N SER A 112 0.25 -1.90 -2.67
CA SER A 112 -0.89 -1.44 -1.88
C SER A 112 -1.48 -0.14 -2.42
N CYS A 113 -0.63 0.86 -2.70
CA CYS A 113 -1.07 2.14 -3.26
C CYS A 113 -1.72 2.03 -4.66
N LEU A 114 -1.23 1.12 -5.49
CA LEU A 114 -1.76 0.91 -6.84
C LEU A 114 -3.01 0.02 -6.87
N ALA A 115 -3.05 -0.99 -6.01
CA ALA A 115 -4.12 -1.99 -6.02
C ALA A 115 -5.40 -1.51 -5.34
N GLU A 116 -5.30 -0.49 -4.46
CA GLU A 116 -6.41 -0.03 -3.65
C GLU A 116 -6.93 1.32 -4.13
N SER A 117 -8.27 1.41 -4.25
CA SER A 117 -8.97 2.66 -4.52
C SER A 117 -10.38 2.58 -3.92
N PHE A 118 -10.93 3.74 -3.60
CA PHE A 118 -12.27 3.84 -3.05
C PHE A 118 -13.12 4.72 -3.95
N VAL A 119 -14.41 4.44 -3.98
CA VAL A 119 -15.41 5.26 -4.67
C VAL A 119 -16.46 5.62 -3.67
N VAL A 120 -16.74 6.90 -3.55
CA VAL A 120 -17.79 7.42 -2.69
C VAL A 120 -18.96 7.80 -3.59
N ASP A 121 -20.16 7.33 -3.27
CA ASP A 121 -21.38 7.73 -3.97
C ASP A 121 -22.55 7.94 -2.98
N ALA A 122 -23.70 8.34 -3.52
CA ALA A 122 -24.89 8.56 -2.69
C ALA A 122 -25.39 7.30 -1.95
N ALA A 123 -25.05 6.10 -2.43
CA ALA A 123 -25.47 4.84 -1.83
C ALA A 123 -24.53 4.34 -0.73
N GLY A 124 -23.24 4.72 -0.80
CA GLY A 124 -22.24 4.23 0.14
C GLY A 124 -20.81 4.40 -0.34
N ILE A 125 -19.92 3.67 0.28
CA ILE A 125 -18.51 3.60 -0.08
C ILE A 125 -18.17 2.22 -0.67
N GLU A 126 -17.54 2.21 -1.83
CA GLU A 126 -17.03 1.00 -2.49
C GLU A 126 -15.52 0.96 -2.41
N ARG A 127 -14.95 -0.16 -1.98
CA ARG A 127 -13.51 -0.45 -2.02
C ARG A 127 -13.20 -1.37 -3.18
N LEU A 128 -12.31 -0.92 -4.04
CA LEU A 128 -11.74 -1.74 -5.10
C LEU A 128 -10.34 -2.18 -4.70
N ARG A 129 -10.12 -3.48 -4.66
CA ARG A 129 -8.81 -4.06 -4.37
C ARG A 129 -8.57 -5.27 -5.28
N PHE A 130 -7.50 -5.23 -6.10
CA PHE A 130 -7.15 -6.27 -7.06
C PHE A 130 -8.34 -6.73 -7.93
N GLY A 131 -9.14 -5.76 -8.43
CA GLY A 131 -10.32 -6.05 -9.26
C GLY A 131 -11.55 -6.58 -8.50
N ARG A 132 -11.43 -6.83 -7.19
CA ARG A 132 -12.56 -7.17 -6.32
C ARG A 132 -13.20 -5.90 -5.80
N CYS A 133 -14.53 -5.83 -5.90
CA CYS A 133 -15.32 -4.74 -5.36
C CYS A 133 -16.03 -5.20 -4.09
N ARG A 134 -15.93 -4.40 -3.03
CA ARG A 134 -16.74 -4.55 -1.82
C ARG A 134 -17.37 -3.20 -1.53
N ALA A 135 -18.65 -3.19 -1.19
CA ALA A 135 -19.39 -1.98 -0.86
C ALA A 135 -19.91 -2.02 0.57
N ILE A 136 -19.95 -0.86 1.21
CA ILE A 136 -20.66 -0.63 2.48
C ILE A 136 -21.67 0.48 2.22
N PRO A 137 -22.97 0.20 2.21
CA PRO A 137 -24.01 1.23 2.18
C PRO A 137 -23.90 2.13 3.42
N TRP A 138 -24.23 3.42 3.29
CA TRP A 138 -24.18 4.35 4.43
C TRP A 138 -25.00 3.87 5.63
N GLY A 139 -26.20 3.36 5.41
CA GLY A 139 -27.08 2.84 6.47
C GLY A 139 -26.58 1.55 7.14
N ASP A 140 -25.60 0.86 6.56
CA ASP A 140 -25.01 -0.37 7.11
C ASP A 140 -23.74 -0.11 7.93
N ILE A 141 -23.27 1.14 8.00
CA ILE A 141 -22.13 1.52 8.82
C ILE A 141 -22.52 1.42 10.30
N ALA A 142 -21.85 0.52 11.02
CA ALA A 142 -22.08 0.30 12.45
C ALA A 142 -21.13 1.13 13.31
N ARG A 143 -19.90 1.34 12.83
CA ARG A 143 -18.86 2.03 13.59
C ARG A 143 -17.88 2.75 12.67
N VAL A 144 -17.49 3.93 13.11
CA VAL A 144 -16.36 4.69 12.54
C VAL A 144 -15.34 4.88 13.66
N SER A 145 -14.09 4.60 13.39
CA SER A 145 -13.01 4.71 14.38
C SER A 145 -11.72 5.12 13.70
N PHE A 146 -10.79 5.65 14.48
CA PHE A 146 -9.45 6.00 14.01
C PHE A 146 -8.52 4.80 14.24
N PRO A 147 -7.77 4.34 13.23
CA PRO A 147 -6.84 3.23 13.39
C PRO A 147 -5.65 3.65 14.29
N TRP A 148 -5.19 2.72 15.13
CA TRP A 148 -4.07 2.96 16.04
C TRP A 148 -2.71 3.18 15.33
N GLY A 149 -2.61 2.85 14.05
CA GLY A 149 -1.35 2.82 13.30
C GLY A 149 -1.07 4.00 12.38
N GLY A 150 -1.90 5.04 12.39
CA GLY A 150 -1.69 6.19 11.51
C GLY A 150 -2.94 7.04 11.28
N PRO A 151 -2.78 8.18 10.62
CA PRO A 151 -3.89 9.06 10.28
C PRO A 151 -4.81 8.39 9.24
N GLY A 152 -6.11 8.39 9.52
CA GLY A 152 -7.12 7.80 8.64
C GLY A 152 -8.38 7.40 9.37
N ILE A 153 -9.29 6.77 8.65
CA ILE A 153 -10.60 6.34 9.16
C ILE A 153 -10.79 4.84 8.92
N ARG A 154 -11.25 4.14 9.95
CA ARG A 154 -11.71 2.76 9.86
C ARG A 154 -13.24 2.74 9.91
N LEU A 155 -13.84 2.21 8.86
CA LEU A 155 -15.28 1.98 8.73
C LEU A 155 -15.58 0.51 8.98
N GLU A 156 -16.56 0.23 9.81
CA GLU A 156 -17.02 -1.13 10.10
C GLU A 156 -18.53 -1.22 9.83
N SER A 157 -18.91 -2.15 8.95
CA SER A 157 -20.30 -2.46 8.64
C SER A 157 -20.90 -3.35 9.72
N ARG A 158 -22.22 -3.29 9.91
CA ARG A 158 -23.00 -4.25 10.74
C ARG A 158 -22.79 -5.70 10.32
N ARG A 159 -22.41 -5.97 9.08
CA ARG A 159 -22.08 -7.29 8.54
C ARG A 159 -20.62 -7.70 8.75
N GLY A 160 -19.84 -6.92 9.53
CA GLY A 160 -18.44 -7.20 9.83
C GLY A 160 -17.45 -6.86 8.71
N VAL A 161 -17.89 -6.22 7.62
CA VAL A 161 -16.99 -5.72 6.57
C VAL A 161 -16.25 -4.50 7.11
N ARG A 162 -14.91 -4.50 6.95
CA ARG A 162 -14.05 -3.41 7.44
C ARG A 162 -13.29 -2.76 6.30
N PHE A 163 -13.30 -1.44 6.28
CA PHE A 163 -12.46 -0.62 5.39
C PHE A 163 -11.59 0.30 6.24
N GLU A 164 -10.34 0.45 5.84
CA GLU A 164 -9.43 1.46 6.36
C GLU A 164 -9.07 2.40 5.21
N VAL A 165 -9.29 3.68 5.40
CA VAL A 165 -8.95 4.72 4.43
C VAL A 165 -7.93 5.64 5.09
N ALA A 166 -6.72 5.67 4.54
CA ALA A 166 -5.67 6.56 5.04
C ALA A 166 -5.96 8.02 4.65
N GLU A 167 -5.61 8.95 5.52
CA GLU A 167 -5.79 10.39 5.29
C GLU A 167 -5.08 10.89 4.03
N MET A 168 -3.92 10.29 3.71
CA MET A 168 -3.14 10.66 2.51
C MET A 168 -3.80 10.26 1.18
N VAL A 169 -4.97 9.65 1.18
CA VAL A 169 -5.72 9.34 -0.04
C VAL A 169 -6.32 10.63 -0.61
N ASN A 170 -6.08 10.90 -1.90
CA ASN A 170 -6.68 12.05 -2.57
C ASN A 170 -8.20 11.99 -2.50
N GLY A 171 -8.82 13.07 -2.05
CA GLY A 171 -10.27 13.14 -1.85
C GLY A 171 -10.73 12.63 -0.48
N PHE A 172 -9.83 12.48 0.50
CA PHE A 172 -10.19 12.10 1.87
C PHE A 172 -11.23 13.04 2.49
N GLY A 173 -11.12 14.37 2.25
CA GLY A 173 -12.13 15.36 2.69
C GLY A 173 -13.53 15.05 2.16
N VAL A 174 -13.65 14.64 0.88
CA VAL A 174 -14.96 14.24 0.32
C VAL A 174 -15.56 13.04 1.05
N LEU A 175 -14.73 12.09 1.50
CA LEU A 175 -15.18 10.98 2.34
C LEU A 175 -15.67 11.50 3.71
N CYS A 176 -14.94 12.44 4.32
CA CYS A 176 -15.31 13.02 5.60
C CYS A 176 -16.66 13.76 5.50
N ASP A 177 -16.85 14.56 4.44
CA ASP A 177 -18.10 15.26 4.18
C ASP A 177 -19.28 14.29 3.97
N ALA A 178 -19.07 13.24 3.20
CA ALA A 178 -20.08 12.21 2.98
C ALA A 178 -20.43 11.45 4.27
N LEU A 179 -19.45 11.17 5.13
CA LEU A 179 -19.69 10.56 6.45
C LEU A 179 -20.48 11.48 7.36
N LEU A 180 -20.14 12.77 7.40
CA LEU A 180 -20.88 13.76 8.18
C LEU A 180 -22.34 13.89 7.70
N LEU A 181 -22.56 13.83 6.37
CA LEU A 181 -23.89 13.96 5.80
C LEU A 181 -24.77 12.72 6.07
N HIS A 182 -24.23 11.52 5.92
CA HIS A 182 -25.03 10.30 5.89
C HIS A 182 -25.00 9.48 7.18
N VAL A 183 -24.01 9.70 8.05
CA VAL A 183 -23.77 8.87 9.23
C VAL A 183 -23.83 9.68 10.54
N ALA A 184 -23.92 11.01 10.46
CA ALA A 184 -23.89 11.90 11.63
C ALA A 184 -24.92 11.56 12.70
N ASP A 185 -26.14 11.18 12.31
CA ASP A 185 -27.21 10.79 13.25
C ASP A 185 -26.99 9.43 13.92
N GLY A 186 -26.11 8.59 13.38
CA GLY A 186 -25.75 7.27 13.92
C GLY A 186 -24.46 7.25 14.75
N PHE A 187 -23.75 8.35 14.86
CA PHE A 187 -22.46 8.46 15.58
C PHE A 187 -22.63 8.47 17.12
N ARG A 188 -23.16 7.43 17.69
CA ARG A 188 -23.21 7.30 19.17
C ARG A 188 -21.85 7.04 19.84
N VAL A 189 -20.74 6.92 19.08
CA VAL A 189 -19.46 6.42 19.63
C VAL A 189 -18.22 7.18 19.14
N VAL A 190 -18.33 8.26 18.39
CA VAL A 190 -17.13 9.09 18.09
C VAL A 190 -16.99 10.13 19.19
N PRO A 191 -15.88 10.16 19.95
CA PRO A 191 -15.61 11.26 20.87
C PRO A 191 -15.68 12.60 20.11
N GLN A 192 -16.22 13.63 20.76
CA GLN A 192 -16.39 14.97 20.16
C GLN A 192 -15.10 15.51 19.52
N ALA A 193 -13.94 15.20 20.09
CA ALA A 193 -12.62 15.48 19.56
C ALA A 193 -12.37 14.90 18.13
N SER A 194 -13.00 13.76 17.81
CA SER A 194 -12.87 13.12 16.51
C SER A 194 -13.72 13.80 15.41
N MET A 195 -14.81 14.45 15.80
CA MET A 195 -15.67 15.24 14.89
C MET A 195 -14.98 16.56 14.47
N GLU A 196 -14.18 17.15 15.36
CA GLU A 196 -13.39 18.35 15.02
C GLU A 196 -12.27 18.03 14.03
N VAL A 197 -11.63 16.86 14.15
CA VAL A 197 -10.62 16.38 13.18
C VAL A 197 -11.25 16.17 11.81
N LEU A 198 -12.46 15.60 11.73
CA LEU A 198 -13.17 15.43 10.46
C LEU A 198 -13.55 16.78 9.82
N ARG A 199 -13.96 17.76 10.63
CA ARG A 199 -14.25 19.12 10.13
C ARG A 199 -13.00 19.88 9.70
N GLY A 200 -11.88 19.70 10.40
CA GLY A 200 -10.62 20.35 10.05
C GLY A 200 -10.04 19.88 8.71
N SER A 201 -10.20 18.58 8.37
CA SER A 201 -9.70 18.02 7.11
C SER A 201 -10.61 18.30 5.89
N SER A 202 -11.80 18.83 6.07
CA SER A 202 -12.67 19.24 4.95
C SER A 202 -12.42 20.67 4.46
N LEU A 203 -11.55 21.44 5.16
CA LEU A 203 -11.25 22.86 4.84
C LEU A 203 -9.90 23.06 4.13
N GLU A 204 -9.11 21.99 3.90
CA GLU A 204 -7.87 21.98 3.10
C GLU A 204 -8.08 21.30 1.74
#